data_b2002ba4bada8e4d64ef59e4e4d3329a
#
_entry.id   b2002ba4bada8e4d64ef59e4e4d3329a
#
_cell.length_a   1.000
_cell.length_b   1.000
_cell.length_c   1.000
_cell.angle_alpha   90.00
_cell.angle_beta   90.00
_cell.angle_gamma   90.00
#
_symmetry.space_group_name_H-M   'P 1'
#
loop_
_entity.id
_entity.type
_entity.pdbx_description
1 polymer ?
#
loop_
_entity_poly.entity_id
_entity_poly.type
_entity_poly.pdbx_seq_one_letter_code
_entity_poly.pdbx_strand_id
1 'polypeptide(L)'
;DTQHAGYTGSGFCDTENAIGTGINWSVNILTGGTYTLTWRYAHGKTDDRSARLLVNGSEVVSSIAFPPTGAFTTWSTVSVDISLTAGVKTIRLEGITINGLANIDYINVAGESLMTAGCP
;
A
#
# COMPACT_ATOMS: atom_id res chain seq x y z
N ASP A 1 -0.40 2.41 -14.05
CA ASP A 1 0.76 2.75 -14.87
C ASP A 1 1.47 1.48 -15.34
N THR A 2 2.09 1.51 -16.48
CA THR A 2 2.78 0.37 -17.11
C THR A 2 4.20 0.70 -17.56
N GLN A 3 4.74 1.88 -17.21
CA GLN A 3 6.01 2.36 -17.74
C GLN A 3 7.25 1.64 -17.17
N HIS A 4 7.10 0.87 -16.08
CA HIS A 4 8.17 0.10 -15.46
C HIS A 4 7.79 -1.38 -15.40
N ALA A 5 8.69 -2.26 -15.87
CA ALA A 5 8.42 -3.70 -15.93
C ALA A 5 8.39 -4.36 -14.55
N GLY A 6 7.78 -5.55 -14.46
CA GLY A 6 7.74 -6.41 -13.29
C GLY A 6 6.49 -6.32 -12.43
N TYR A 7 5.54 -5.40 -12.76
CA TYR A 7 4.26 -5.32 -12.08
C TYR A 7 3.39 -6.55 -12.41
N THR A 8 2.38 -6.77 -11.55
CA THR A 8 1.35 -7.80 -11.78
C THR A 8 0.07 -7.16 -12.31
N GLY A 9 -0.84 -7.98 -12.85
CA GLY A 9 -2.10 -7.50 -13.39
C GLY A 9 -1.91 -6.54 -14.56
N SER A 10 -2.75 -5.50 -14.66
CA SER A 10 -2.81 -4.56 -15.77
C SER A 10 -1.98 -3.30 -15.57
N GLY A 11 -1.34 -3.12 -14.44
CA GLY A 11 -0.53 -1.95 -14.13
C GLY A 11 -0.34 -1.74 -12.63
N PHE A 12 0.40 -0.71 -12.28
CA PHE A 12 0.67 -0.31 -10.90
C PHE A 12 0.19 1.12 -10.64
N CYS A 13 0.07 1.52 -9.37
CA CYS A 13 -0.26 2.88 -8.98
C CYS A 13 1.00 3.75 -8.92
N ASP A 14 1.00 4.81 -9.70
CA ASP A 14 2.01 5.88 -9.68
C ASP A 14 1.26 7.17 -9.38
N THR A 15 1.35 7.62 -8.12
CA THR A 15 0.62 8.78 -7.61
C THR A 15 1.45 10.06 -7.72
N GLU A 16 0.83 11.20 -7.41
CA GLU A 16 1.55 12.47 -7.36
C GLU A 16 2.63 12.46 -6.28
N ASN A 17 3.74 13.13 -6.52
CA ASN A 17 4.83 13.31 -5.55
C ASN A 17 4.49 14.50 -4.63
N ALA A 18 3.60 14.26 -3.67
CA ALA A 18 3.09 15.27 -2.75
C ALA A 18 2.64 14.65 -1.42
N ILE A 19 2.73 15.43 -0.35
CA ILE A 19 2.11 15.07 0.94
C ILE A 19 0.60 14.92 0.73
N GLY A 20 0.02 13.88 1.31
CA GLY A 20 -1.43 13.64 1.29
C GLY A 20 -1.91 12.88 0.06
N THR A 21 -1.03 12.58 -0.90
CA THR A 21 -1.38 11.67 -2.00
C THR A 21 -1.63 10.28 -1.44
N GLY A 22 -2.61 9.58 -1.98
CA GLY A 22 -2.96 8.28 -1.41
C GLY A 22 -3.68 7.38 -2.36
N ILE A 23 -3.80 6.11 -1.94
CA ILE A 23 -4.50 5.06 -2.65
C ILE A 23 -5.50 4.44 -1.69
N ASN A 24 -6.75 4.30 -2.12
CA ASN A 24 -7.81 3.67 -1.36
C ASN A 24 -8.14 2.30 -1.96
N TRP A 25 -8.23 1.29 -1.09
CA TRP A 25 -8.78 -0.02 -1.44
C TRP A 25 -10.01 -0.28 -0.60
N SER A 26 -11.05 -0.83 -1.21
CA SER A 26 -12.23 -1.30 -0.48
C SER A 26 -12.12 -2.81 -0.29
N VAL A 27 -12.13 -3.26 0.96
CA VAL A 27 -12.03 -4.67 1.31
C VAL A 27 -13.18 -5.07 2.21
N ASN A 28 -13.71 -6.28 2.03
CA ASN A 28 -14.75 -6.83 2.90
C ASN A 28 -14.11 -7.84 3.86
N ILE A 29 -14.11 -7.49 5.14
CA ILE A 29 -13.60 -8.37 6.19
C ILE A 29 -14.75 -9.22 6.71
N LEU A 30 -14.66 -10.54 6.52
CA LEU A 30 -15.72 -11.46 6.93
C LEU A 30 -15.73 -11.71 8.44
N THR A 31 -14.55 -11.84 9.03
CA THR A 31 -14.39 -12.11 10.46
C THR A 31 -13.37 -11.15 11.05
N GLY A 32 -13.73 -10.48 12.15
CA GLY A 32 -12.82 -9.59 12.86
C GLY A 32 -11.62 -10.36 13.44
N GLY A 33 -10.45 -9.73 13.39
CA GLY A 33 -9.21 -10.32 13.89
C GLY A 33 -7.98 -9.53 13.48
N THR A 34 -6.81 -10.13 13.67
CA THR A 34 -5.53 -9.55 13.23
C THR A 34 -5.25 -9.96 11.78
N TYR A 35 -4.95 -8.97 10.95
CA TYR A 35 -4.65 -9.16 9.54
C TYR A 35 -3.27 -8.60 9.23
N THR A 36 -2.53 -9.30 8.38
CA THR A 36 -1.26 -8.81 7.81
C THR A 36 -1.54 -8.15 6.48
N LEU A 37 -1.26 -6.86 6.37
CA LEU A 37 -1.33 -6.10 5.12
C LEU A 37 0.07 -6.04 4.52
N THR A 38 0.20 -6.44 3.26
CA THR A 38 1.46 -6.45 2.52
C THR A 38 1.27 -5.66 1.23
N TRP A 39 2.19 -4.73 0.97
CA TRP A 39 2.25 -4.00 -0.30
C TRP A 39 3.47 -4.45 -1.09
N ARG A 40 3.25 -4.75 -2.36
CA ARG A 40 4.35 -4.93 -3.31
C ARG A 40 4.61 -3.59 -3.99
N TYR A 41 5.86 -3.14 -3.96
CA TYR A 41 6.21 -1.79 -4.41
C TYR A 41 7.57 -1.73 -5.08
N ALA A 42 7.82 -0.66 -5.82
CA ALA A 42 9.13 -0.29 -6.33
C ALA A 42 9.43 1.17 -5.98
N HIS A 43 10.66 1.43 -5.57
CA HIS A 43 11.17 2.75 -5.24
C HIS A 43 12.56 2.92 -5.82
N GLY A 44 12.66 3.53 -6.99
CA GLY A 44 13.89 3.65 -7.76
C GLY A 44 14.76 4.84 -7.39
N LYS A 45 14.33 5.66 -6.42
CA LYS A 45 15.10 6.81 -5.91
C LYS A 45 15.61 6.52 -4.50
N THR A 46 16.22 7.51 -3.86
CA THR A 46 16.78 7.38 -2.50
C THR A 46 16.07 8.27 -1.49
N ASP A 47 15.05 9.02 -1.92
CA ASP A 47 14.26 9.89 -1.05
C ASP A 47 13.33 9.09 -0.12
N ASP A 48 12.79 9.76 0.90
CA ASP A 48 11.85 9.17 1.85
C ASP A 48 10.43 9.20 1.24
N ARG A 49 9.86 8.03 1.03
CA ARG A 49 8.48 7.83 0.56
C ARG A 49 7.64 7.07 1.57
N SER A 50 7.89 7.29 2.85
CA SER A 50 7.10 6.71 3.93
C SER A 50 5.64 7.14 3.83
N ALA A 51 4.77 6.28 4.35
CA ALA A 51 3.32 6.46 4.30
C ALA A 51 2.69 6.20 5.66
N ARG A 52 1.49 6.74 5.86
CA ARG A 52 0.61 6.37 6.96
C ARG A 52 -0.52 5.48 6.47
N LEU A 53 -1.10 4.73 7.37
CA LEU A 53 -2.22 3.85 7.07
C LEU A 53 -3.47 4.34 7.79
N LEU A 54 -4.55 4.51 7.03
CA LEU A 54 -5.86 4.85 7.56
C LEU A 54 -6.85 3.73 7.25
N VAL A 55 -7.73 3.44 8.19
CA VAL A 55 -8.87 2.54 8.02
C VAL A 55 -10.13 3.32 8.30
N ASN A 56 -11.03 3.39 7.33
CA ASN A 56 -12.26 4.18 7.40
C ASN A 56 -12.01 5.63 7.85
N GLY A 57 -10.91 6.24 7.37
CA GLY A 57 -10.54 7.61 7.67
C GLY A 57 -9.79 7.84 8.97
N SER A 58 -9.56 6.79 9.77
CA SER A 58 -8.82 6.88 11.04
C SER A 58 -7.41 6.33 10.88
N GLU A 59 -6.41 7.09 11.32
CA GLU A 59 -5.02 6.64 11.27
C GLU A 59 -4.79 5.48 12.25
N VAL A 60 -4.25 4.38 11.75
CA VAL A 60 -3.92 3.17 12.54
C VAL A 60 -2.43 2.89 12.59
N VAL A 61 -1.67 3.37 11.62
CA VAL A 61 -0.19 3.33 11.62
C VAL A 61 0.31 4.69 11.16
N SER A 62 1.10 5.35 11.98
CA SER A 62 1.56 6.73 11.71
C SER A 62 2.65 6.81 10.66
N SER A 63 3.47 5.78 10.50
CA SER A 63 4.55 5.74 9.51
C SER A 63 4.91 4.31 9.15
N ILE A 64 4.92 4.02 7.85
CA ILE A 64 5.41 2.78 7.27
C ILE A 64 6.53 3.15 6.33
N ALA A 65 7.72 2.59 6.55
CA ALA A 65 8.86 2.82 5.67
C ALA A 65 8.72 1.99 4.39
N PHE A 66 8.99 2.63 3.25
CA PHE A 66 9.12 1.98 1.95
C PHE A 66 10.54 2.22 1.43
N PRO A 67 11.53 1.43 1.91
CA PRO A 67 12.93 1.65 1.54
C PRO A 67 13.16 1.58 0.04
N PRO A 68 14.17 2.29 -0.49
CA PRO A 68 14.54 2.19 -1.90
C PRO A 68 14.80 0.74 -2.31
N THR A 69 14.35 0.36 -3.50
CA THR A 69 14.55 -0.96 -4.08
C THR A 69 15.69 -1.00 -5.10
N GLY A 70 16.28 0.15 -5.39
CA GLY A 70 17.40 0.30 -6.32
C GLY A 70 17.00 0.63 -7.76
N ALA A 71 15.78 0.32 -8.17
CA ALA A 71 15.24 0.64 -9.48
C ALA A 71 13.71 0.58 -9.47
N PHE A 72 13.06 1.29 -10.39
CA PHE A 72 11.60 1.18 -10.56
C PHE A 72 11.15 -0.11 -11.26
N THR A 73 12.08 -0.94 -11.67
CA THR A 73 11.85 -2.30 -12.18
C THR A 73 12.19 -3.40 -11.16
N THR A 74 12.65 -3.00 -9.97
CA THR A 74 12.94 -3.92 -8.86
C THR A 74 11.85 -3.77 -7.81
N TRP A 75 11.07 -4.83 -7.59
CA TRP A 75 9.92 -4.84 -6.70
C TRP A 75 10.24 -5.57 -5.40
N SER A 76 9.72 -5.06 -4.30
CA SER A 76 9.89 -5.63 -2.97
C SER A 76 8.54 -5.58 -2.23
N THR A 77 8.52 -6.02 -0.98
CA THR A 77 7.31 -6.00 -0.15
C THR A 77 7.57 -5.36 1.21
N VAL A 78 6.51 -4.74 1.74
CA VAL A 78 6.45 -4.21 3.11
C VAL A 78 5.14 -4.68 3.74
N SER A 79 5.19 -5.11 4.99
CA SER A 79 4.03 -5.64 5.70
C SER A 79 3.82 -4.96 7.04
N VAL A 80 2.56 -4.85 7.46
CA VAL A 80 2.15 -4.46 8.81
C VAL A 80 1.02 -5.35 9.30
N ASP A 81 0.94 -5.57 10.60
CA ASP A 81 -0.17 -6.28 11.24
C ASP A 81 -1.10 -5.27 11.90
N ILE A 82 -2.40 -5.35 11.60
CA ILE A 82 -3.42 -4.50 12.21
C ILE A 82 -4.65 -5.32 12.58
N SER A 83 -5.43 -4.84 13.55
CA SER A 83 -6.74 -5.39 13.88
C SER A 83 -7.80 -4.77 12.99
N LEU A 84 -8.63 -5.61 12.37
CA LEU A 84 -9.77 -5.17 11.57
C LEU A 84 -11.04 -5.84 12.11
N THR A 85 -12.11 -5.07 12.22
CA THR A 85 -13.44 -5.60 12.53
C THR A 85 -14.12 -6.07 11.26
N ALA A 86 -15.17 -6.90 11.40
CA ALA A 86 -15.95 -7.35 10.25
C ALA A 86 -16.63 -6.20 9.53
N GLY A 87 -16.85 -6.35 8.24
CA GLY A 87 -17.53 -5.39 7.37
C GLY A 87 -16.63 -4.81 6.28
N VAL A 88 -17.20 -3.96 5.46
CA VAL A 88 -16.45 -3.27 4.40
C VAL A 88 -15.55 -2.19 5.02
N LYS A 89 -14.28 -2.22 4.67
CA LYS A 89 -13.26 -1.26 5.13
C LYS A 89 -12.65 -0.53 3.95
N THR A 90 -12.49 0.78 4.08
CA THR A 90 -11.62 1.55 3.19
C THR A 90 -10.23 1.58 3.80
N ILE A 91 -9.29 0.96 3.12
CA ILE A 91 -7.86 0.95 3.49
C ILE A 91 -7.17 2.02 2.65
N ARG A 92 -6.57 3.01 3.31
CA ARG A 92 -5.86 4.08 2.62
C ARG A 92 -4.39 4.11 3.00
N LEU A 93 -3.53 4.03 2.00
CA LEU A 93 -2.10 4.30 2.11
C LEU A 93 -1.87 5.74 1.65
N GLU A 94 -1.28 6.58 2.50
CA GLU A 94 -1.15 8.01 2.23
C GLU A 94 0.27 8.49 2.50
N GLY A 95 0.85 9.20 1.53
CA GLY A 95 2.19 9.76 1.63
C GLY A 95 2.29 10.84 2.71
N ILE A 96 3.35 10.77 3.52
CA ILE A 96 3.60 11.72 4.62
C ILE A 96 4.79 12.64 4.34
N THR A 97 5.44 12.50 3.20
CA THR A 97 6.54 13.38 2.76
C THR A 97 6.19 14.06 1.44
N ILE A 98 6.95 15.11 1.08
CA ILE A 98 6.78 15.82 -0.20
C ILE A 98 7.07 14.94 -1.41
N ASN A 99 7.71 13.78 -1.21
CA ASN A 99 8.01 12.82 -2.28
C ASN A 99 6.82 11.92 -2.63
N GLY A 100 5.77 11.92 -1.81
CA GLY A 100 4.60 11.08 -2.01
C GLY A 100 4.86 9.61 -1.72
N LEU A 101 4.16 8.73 -2.45
CA LEU A 101 4.26 7.30 -2.32
C LEU A 101 5.30 6.70 -3.27
N ALA A 102 5.83 5.53 -2.91
CA ALA A 102 6.46 4.62 -3.87
C ALA A 102 5.42 4.16 -4.92
N ASN A 103 5.87 3.51 -5.99
CA ASN A 103 4.98 2.87 -6.95
C ASN A 103 4.42 1.58 -6.33
N ILE A 104 3.12 1.45 -6.26
CA ILE A 104 2.45 0.34 -5.58
C ILE A 104 1.82 -0.59 -6.61
N ASP A 105 2.24 -1.86 -6.61
CA ASP A 105 1.69 -2.88 -7.51
C ASP A 105 0.36 -3.43 -6.99
N TYR A 106 0.33 -3.85 -5.71
CA TYR A 106 -0.88 -4.37 -5.08
C TYR A 106 -0.81 -4.31 -3.55
N ILE A 107 -1.97 -4.46 -2.92
CA ILE A 107 -2.12 -4.80 -1.51
C ILE A 107 -2.56 -6.26 -1.39
N ASN A 108 -2.03 -6.96 -0.40
CA ASN A 108 -2.48 -8.27 0.02
C ASN A 108 -2.97 -8.20 1.46
N VAL A 109 -4.14 -8.72 1.74
CA VAL A 109 -4.73 -8.77 3.09
C VAL A 109 -4.84 -10.22 3.50
N ALA A 110 -4.00 -10.65 4.42
CA ALA A 110 -3.91 -12.02 4.91
C ALA A 110 -4.35 -12.12 6.37
N GLY A 111 -5.23 -13.04 6.66
CA GLY A 111 -5.76 -13.36 7.99
C GLY A 111 -6.51 -14.68 7.89
N GLU A 112 -7.77 -14.69 8.31
CA GLU A 112 -8.63 -15.88 8.13
C GLU A 112 -8.97 -16.10 6.65
N SER A 113 -9.01 -15.05 5.85
CA SER A 113 -9.14 -15.11 4.40
C SER A 113 -8.02 -14.32 3.73
N LEU A 114 -7.60 -14.78 2.56
CA LEU A 114 -6.56 -14.13 1.76
C LEU A 114 -7.22 -13.33 0.65
N MET A 115 -6.85 -12.04 0.53
CA MET A 115 -7.31 -11.16 -0.53
C MET A 115 -6.11 -10.41 -1.11
N THR A 116 -6.07 -10.31 -2.45
CA THR A 116 -5.09 -9.47 -3.17
C THR A 116 -5.85 -8.53 -4.09
N ALA A 117 -5.50 -7.25 -4.04
CA ALA A 117 -6.10 -6.22 -4.88
C ALA A 117 -5.02 -5.35 -5.51
N GLY A 118 -5.07 -5.22 -6.82
CA GLY A 118 -4.20 -4.34 -7.60
C GLY A 118 -4.58 -2.86 -7.44
N CYS A 119 -3.96 -2.02 -8.25
CA CYS A 119 -4.27 -0.59 -8.30
C CYS A 119 -5.75 -0.39 -8.64
N PRO A 120 -6.50 0.34 -7.81
CA PRO A 120 -7.91 0.59 -8.08
C PRO A 120 -8.15 1.49 -9.28
#